data_ee1a627e6c0014cd3521ffb2b8cc3287
#
_entry.id   ee1a627e6c0014cd3521ffb2b8cc3287
#
_cell.length_a   1.000
_cell.length_b   1.000
_cell.length_c   1.000
_cell.angle_alpha   90.00
_cell.angle_beta   90.00
_cell.angle_gamma   90.00
#
_symmetry.space_group_name_H-M   'P 1'
#
loop_
_entity.id
_entity.type
_entity.pdbx_description
1 polymer ?
#
loop_
_entity_poly.entity_id
_entity_poly.type
_entity_poly.pdbx_seq_one_letter_code
_entity_poly.pdbx_strand_id
1 'polypeptide(L)'
;MAIMKKSVATIIDNVNALMDANDEQQAMRYRIRSIMDGGQAGMRALLGTNVDNIDIDTMPAPNLLISGLDRLAQKISGIPDIRVDRVNDKDSERARKRAEKIERIVASYDEKQKLKNQLGQVSRWLPGYGYCSWVIKTIKDVDGNFFPYAELRDPYNTYPGHLGADQQPDEIAYVRRIPLYKLMQIYPEHARSLKNNPKKEKDNGPAGEGFYNANVNNSQEEWENDSGKGIVVVEYYDDSGMYVVVPHKRLLLDFVENPLKSGPQFVFVKRFSFNELKGQYDHVLGLMSQMAKINILSTIAMEDAVFTETNISGELESGQYRKGRHAINYLAPGTQVSKPVNNLPYQLFNQVDRLERQLRLVAGYPVTDDAQSPNSFVTGRGLDELNASMSLMIGEYRNILQDALQSLDAKRLEMDERLFDKSKTLVGYRKGSAFAESYKPSVDIAKNYRTRRVYGVMAGFDEPQKIVTGLQLLQANIIDKETLQDNMDGLDNIPVINERIRKQKAEDLLFETLLARANQGDAQATMAVVEIYKSPDDMQKILNKFFTPEEPQISPEEMAMMGQQQMPDLAQG
;
A
#
# COMPACT_ATOMS: atom_id res chain seq x y z
N MET A 1 -36.92 2.48 -12.67
CA MET A 1 -36.69 3.68 -13.51
C MET A 1 -35.65 3.29 -14.54
N ALA A 2 -35.91 3.50 -15.85
CA ALA A 2 -34.86 3.32 -16.85
C ALA A 2 -33.81 4.43 -16.61
N ILE A 3 -32.57 4.01 -16.40
CA ILE A 3 -31.46 4.94 -16.21
C ILE A 3 -31.23 5.65 -17.54
N MET A 4 -31.49 6.97 -17.59
CA MET A 4 -31.24 7.76 -18.80
C MET A 4 -29.75 7.98 -18.96
N LYS A 5 -29.20 7.47 -20.07
CA LYS A 5 -27.82 7.73 -20.48
C LYS A 5 -27.61 9.24 -20.67
N LYS A 6 -26.62 9.80 -19.96
CA LYS A 6 -26.27 11.24 -20.10
C LYS A 6 -25.70 11.52 -21.50
N SER A 7 -25.94 12.74 -22.00
CA SER A 7 -25.32 13.17 -23.26
C SER A 7 -23.81 13.43 -23.08
N VAL A 8 -23.04 13.32 -24.15
CA VAL A 8 -21.59 13.61 -24.12
C VAL A 8 -21.32 15.04 -23.68
N ALA A 9 -22.13 16.00 -24.15
CA ALA A 9 -22.01 17.40 -23.76
C ALA A 9 -22.20 17.57 -22.24
N THR A 10 -23.25 16.98 -21.68
CA THR A 10 -23.52 17.02 -20.25
C THR A 10 -22.38 16.43 -19.41
N ILE A 11 -21.78 15.32 -19.89
CA ILE A 11 -20.64 14.69 -19.19
C ILE A 11 -19.43 15.61 -19.22
N ILE A 12 -19.14 16.25 -20.37
CA ILE A 12 -18.02 17.17 -20.51
C ILE A 12 -18.22 18.39 -19.60
N ASP A 13 -19.45 18.94 -19.57
CA ASP A 13 -19.78 20.06 -18.70
C ASP A 13 -19.61 19.72 -17.22
N ASN A 14 -20.09 18.53 -16.80
CA ASN A 14 -19.90 18.03 -15.44
C ASN A 14 -18.41 17.89 -15.10
N VAL A 15 -17.63 17.29 -16.00
CA VAL A 15 -16.18 17.10 -15.76
C VAL A 15 -15.46 18.45 -15.66
N ASN A 16 -15.81 19.43 -16.51
CA ASN A 16 -15.25 20.78 -16.40
C ASN A 16 -15.59 21.41 -15.06
N ALA A 17 -16.85 21.31 -14.62
CA ALA A 17 -17.27 21.81 -13.31
C ALA A 17 -16.50 21.15 -12.15
N LEU A 18 -16.24 19.82 -12.26
CA LEU A 18 -15.43 19.10 -11.28
C LEU A 18 -13.97 19.58 -11.27
N MET A 19 -13.40 19.87 -12.43
CA MET A 19 -12.05 20.39 -12.54
C MET A 19 -11.92 21.78 -11.98
N ASP A 20 -12.86 22.68 -12.30
CA ASP A 20 -12.91 24.06 -11.79
C ASP A 20 -13.07 24.08 -10.27
N ALA A 21 -13.94 23.23 -9.72
CA ALA A 21 -14.13 23.09 -8.28
C ALA A 21 -12.88 22.59 -7.53
N ASN A 22 -11.97 21.90 -8.21
CA ASN A 22 -10.74 21.36 -7.65
C ASN A 22 -9.47 22.13 -8.05
N ASP A 23 -9.59 23.29 -8.72
CA ASP A 23 -8.43 24.00 -9.30
C ASP A 23 -7.42 24.46 -8.23
N GLU A 24 -7.88 25.09 -7.15
CA GLU A 24 -7.00 25.51 -6.04
C GLU A 24 -6.24 24.33 -5.43
N GLN A 25 -6.90 23.18 -5.31
CA GLN A 25 -6.30 21.98 -4.76
C GLN A 25 -5.32 21.33 -5.74
N GLN A 26 -5.53 21.51 -7.04
CA GLN A 26 -4.66 20.96 -8.08
C GLN A 26 -3.26 21.56 -8.05
N ALA A 27 -3.14 22.86 -7.80
CA ALA A 27 -1.84 23.52 -7.63
C ALA A 27 -1.06 22.93 -6.44
N MET A 28 -1.74 22.65 -5.32
CA MET A 28 -1.13 22.01 -4.15
C MET A 28 -0.72 20.56 -4.46
N ARG A 29 -1.57 19.80 -5.14
CA ARG A 29 -1.26 18.41 -5.58
C ARG A 29 -0.03 18.38 -6.50
N TYR A 30 0.07 19.31 -7.45
CA TYR A 30 1.23 19.44 -8.32
C TYR A 30 2.50 19.68 -7.51
N ARG A 31 2.44 20.59 -6.54
CA ARG A 31 3.56 20.90 -5.67
C ARG A 31 4.00 19.68 -4.85
N ILE A 32 3.07 18.99 -4.22
CA ILE A 32 3.36 17.77 -3.45
C ILE A 32 3.96 16.69 -4.35
N ARG A 33 3.38 16.47 -5.54
CA ARG A 33 3.91 15.49 -6.48
C ARG A 33 5.32 15.81 -6.92
N SER A 34 5.59 17.05 -7.31
CA SER A 34 6.93 17.48 -7.71
C SER A 34 7.96 17.28 -6.59
N ILE A 35 7.58 17.54 -5.34
CA ILE A 35 8.43 17.30 -4.17
C ILE A 35 8.65 15.78 -3.96
N MET A 36 7.61 14.95 -4.12
CA MET A 36 7.70 13.50 -4.01
C MET A 36 8.57 12.88 -5.13
N ASP A 37 8.44 13.38 -6.36
CA ASP A 37 9.26 12.92 -7.50
C ASP A 37 10.72 13.36 -7.35
N GLY A 38 10.99 14.42 -6.59
CA GLY A 38 12.33 14.90 -6.28
C GLY A 38 13.01 15.62 -7.46
N GLY A 39 14.35 15.64 -7.46
CA GLY A 39 15.14 16.32 -8.47
C GLY A 39 15.00 17.85 -8.45
N GLN A 40 15.44 18.51 -9.55
CA GLN A 40 15.41 19.97 -9.67
C GLN A 40 13.98 20.54 -9.60
N ALA A 41 13.02 19.90 -10.26
CA ALA A 41 11.62 20.31 -10.23
C ALA A 41 11.04 20.24 -8.80
N GLY A 42 11.38 19.20 -8.06
CA GLY A 42 10.98 19.04 -6.66
C GLY A 42 11.55 20.12 -5.75
N MET A 43 12.82 20.47 -5.95
CA MET A 43 13.46 21.56 -5.22
C MET A 43 12.85 22.93 -5.54
N ARG A 44 12.58 23.22 -6.80
CA ARG A 44 11.87 24.44 -7.21
C ARG A 44 10.46 24.51 -6.61
N ALA A 45 9.72 23.38 -6.63
CA ALA A 45 8.40 23.29 -6.00
C ALA A 45 8.46 23.49 -4.49
N LEU A 46 9.52 23.01 -3.82
CA LEU A 46 9.72 23.19 -2.39
C LEU A 46 10.05 24.65 -2.02
N LEU A 47 10.95 25.28 -2.79
CA LEU A 47 11.44 26.64 -2.52
C LEU A 47 10.46 27.74 -2.92
N GLY A 48 9.60 27.47 -3.92
CA GLY A 48 8.71 28.47 -4.51
C GLY A 48 9.40 29.28 -5.63
N THR A 49 8.69 30.30 -6.16
CA THR A 49 9.04 30.98 -7.43
C THR A 49 10.27 31.90 -7.42
N ASN A 50 10.90 32.17 -6.29
CA ASN A 50 11.97 33.20 -6.19
C ASN A 50 13.39 32.62 -6.20
N VAL A 51 13.64 31.58 -6.99
CA VAL A 51 14.92 30.85 -6.96
C VAL A 51 15.68 30.86 -8.28
N ASP A 52 15.29 31.71 -9.22
CA ASP A 52 15.86 31.73 -10.57
C ASP A 52 17.36 32.06 -10.64
N ASN A 53 17.94 32.57 -9.57
CA ASN A 53 19.36 32.97 -9.51
C ASN A 53 20.24 32.02 -8.69
N ILE A 54 19.72 30.91 -8.19
CA ILE A 54 20.49 29.96 -7.37
C ILE A 54 20.67 28.67 -8.16
N ASP A 55 21.90 28.20 -8.26
CA ASP A 55 22.21 26.89 -8.85
C ASP A 55 21.77 25.77 -7.92
N ILE A 56 20.52 25.32 -8.11
CA ILE A 56 19.85 24.33 -7.27
C ILE A 56 20.45 22.93 -7.45
N ASP A 57 21.07 22.65 -8.60
CA ASP A 57 21.59 21.32 -8.91
C ASP A 57 22.78 20.93 -8.03
N THR A 58 23.50 21.92 -7.52
CA THR A 58 24.68 21.71 -6.68
C THR A 58 24.37 21.77 -5.18
N MET A 59 23.17 22.17 -4.79
CA MET A 59 22.80 22.41 -3.40
C MET A 59 21.89 21.32 -2.84
N PRO A 60 22.39 20.44 -1.97
CA PRO A 60 21.57 19.39 -1.38
C PRO A 60 20.61 19.99 -0.36
N ALA A 61 19.31 19.79 -0.53
CA ALA A 61 18.33 19.98 0.52
C ALA A 61 17.68 18.65 0.87
N PRO A 62 17.55 18.31 2.15
CA PRO A 62 16.93 17.06 2.55
C PRO A 62 15.46 17.05 2.18
N ASN A 63 15.02 16.02 1.44
CA ASN A 63 13.62 15.83 1.12
C ASN A 63 12.90 15.09 2.25
N LEU A 64 12.56 15.81 3.29
CA LEU A 64 11.90 15.25 4.48
C LEU A 64 10.47 14.76 4.20
N LEU A 65 9.83 15.27 3.15
CA LEU A 65 8.51 14.80 2.76
C LEU A 65 8.54 13.32 2.36
N ILE A 66 9.46 12.94 1.48
CA ILE A 66 9.57 11.55 1.01
C ILE A 66 9.90 10.63 2.18
N SER A 67 10.92 10.98 2.98
CA SER A 67 11.33 10.13 4.09
C SER A 67 10.20 9.91 5.10
N GLY A 68 9.41 10.94 5.37
CA GLY A 68 8.26 10.83 6.25
C GLY A 68 7.12 10.00 5.68
N LEU A 69 6.81 10.20 4.40
CA LEU A 69 5.79 9.39 3.71
C LEU A 69 6.19 7.92 3.68
N ASP A 70 7.45 7.59 3.41
CA ASP A 70 7.92 6.22 3.37
C ASP A 70 7.86 5.54 4.74
N ARG A 71 8.27 6.23 5.80
CA ARG A 71 8.17 5.71 7.18
C ARG A 71 6.72 5.48 7.61
N LEU A 72 5.84 6.42 7.31
CA LEU A 72 4.42 6.30 7.61
C LEU A 72 3.79 5.17 6.79
N ALA A 73 4.13 5.07 5.51
CA ALA A 73 3.64 4.03 4.61
C ALA A 73 4.01 2.62 5.11
N GLN A 74 5.23 2.41 5.57
CA GLN A 74 5.65 1.12 6.14
C GLN A 74 4.77 0.68 7.33
N LYS A 75 4.34 1.63 8.16
CA LYS A 75 3.50 1.34 9.34
C LYS A 75 2.01 1.15 9.03
N ILE A 76 1.54 1.67 7.89
CA ILE A 76 0.13 1.63 7.48
C ILE A 76 -0.14 0.53 6.45
N SER A 77 0.84 0.16 5.62
CA SER A 77 0.67 -0.68 4.42
C SER A 77 0.33 -2.16 4.67
N GLY A 78 0.24 -2.58 5.91
CA GLY A 78 -0.15 -3.95 6.25
C GLY A 78 -1.54 -4.31 5.69
N ILE A 79 -1.72 -5.54 5.23
CA ILE A 79 -3.04 -6.04 4.79
C ILE A 79 -3.83 -6.42 6.05
N PRO A 80 -5.03 -5.83 6.27
CA PRO A 80 -5.88 -6.23 7.39
C PRO A 80 -6.53 -7.59 7.13
N ASP A 81 -6.69 -8.37 8.20
CA ASP A 81 -7.39 -9.64 8.21
C ASP A 81 -8.84 -9.50 7.76
N ILE A 82 -9.32 -10.48 7.00
CA ILE A 82 -10.70 -10.56 6.53
C ILE A 82 -11.50 -11.38 7.54
N ARG A 83 -12.59 -10.81 8.03
CA ARG A 83 -13.58 -11.50 8.87
C ARG A 83 -14.96 -11.29 8.29
N VAL A 84 -15.75 -12.35 8.25
CA VAL A 84 -17.13 -12.30 7.76
C VAL A 84 -18.08 -12.59 8.93
N ASP A 85 -19.04 -11.70 9.13
CA ASP A 85 -20.06 -11.90 10.15
C ASP A 85 -20.99 -13.04 9.76
N ARG A 86 -21.31 -13.90 10.71
CA ARG A 86 -22.27 -15.00 10.55
C ARG A 86 -23.67 -14.42 10.51
N VAL A 87 -24.34 -14.52 9.37
CA VAL A 87 -25.70 -14.01 9.21
C VAL A 87 -26.70 -15.12 9.51
N ASN A 88 -27.66 -14.83 10.35
CA ASN A 88 -28.91 -15.57 10.61
C ASN A 88 -28.84 -16.89 11.36
N ASP A 89 -27.68 -17.47 11.68
CA ASP A 89 -27.65 -18.74 12.39
C ASP A 89 -26.50 -18.71 13.39
N LYS A 90 -26.83 -18.48 14.65
CA LYS A 90 -25.87 -18.11 15.67
C LYS A 90 -24.73 -19.11 15.84
N ASP A 91 -24.94 -20.40 15.53
CA ASP A 91 -23.93 -21.44 15.79
C ASP A 91 -23.92 -22.60 14.79
N SER A 92 -24.55 -22.48 13.61
CA SER A 92 -24.53 -23.59 12.67
C SER A 92 -23.18 -23.72 12.00
N GLU A 93 -22.64 -24.92 11.95
CA GLU A 93 -21.43 -25.27 11.22
C GLU A 93 -21.49 -24.84 9.75
N ARG A 94 -22.70 -24.86 9.18
CA ARG A 94 -22.96 -24.40 7.80
C ARG A 94 -22.74 -22.90 7.64
N ALA A 95 -23.19 -22.07 8.61
CA ALA A 95 -22.96 -20.63 8.58
C ALA A 95 -21.47 -20.30 8.72
N ARG A 96 -20.75 -21.05 9.58
CA ARG A 96 -19.31 -20.94 9.71
C ARG A 96 -18.58 -21.26 8.42
N LYS A 97 -18.87 -22.41 7.80
CA LYS A 97 -18.25 -22.82 6.51
C LYS A 97 -18.51 -21.81 5.40
N ARG A 98 -19.74 -21.23 5.35
CA ARG A 98 -20.05 -20.17 4.38
C ARG A 98 -19.24 -18.91 4.64
N ALA A 99 -19.15 -18.44 5.89
CA ALA A 99 -18.35 -17.27 6.24
C ALA A 99 -16.87 -17.47 5.85
N GLU A 100 -16.28 -18.61 6.19
CA GLU A 100 -14.92 -18.97 5.82
C GLU A 100 -14.73 -18.98 4.29
N LYS A 101 -15.73 -19.45 3.54
CA LYS A 101 -15.69 -19.46 2.07
C LYS A 101 -15.71 -18.04 1.49
N ILE A 102 -16.57 -17.15 2.01
CA ILE A 102 -16.58 -15.73 1.60
C ILE A 102 -15.23 -15.07 1.90
N GLU A 103 -14.63 -15.35 3.05
CA GLU A 103 -13.31 -14.85 3.40
C GLU A 103 -12.23 -15.29 2.39
N ARG A 104 -12.29 -16.55 1.91
CA ARG A 104 -11.40 -17.06 0.86
C ARG A 104 -11.67 -16.42 -0.50
N ILE A 105 -12.95 -16.15 -0.83
CA ILE A 105 -13.33 -15.42 -2.05
C ILE A 105 -12.67 -14.03 -2.05
N VAL A 106 -12.82 -13.29 -0.98
CA VAL A 106 -12.23 -11.95 -0.85
C VAL A 106 -10.70 -12.01 -0.86
N ALA A 107 -10.08 -12.99 -0.20
CA ALA A 107 -8.63 -13.20 -0.25
C ALA A 107 -8.12 -13.47 -1.67
N SER A 108 -8.87 -14.25 -2.47
CA SER A 108 -8.54 -14.46 -3.88
C SER A 108 -8.64 -13.18 -4.72
N TYR A 109 -9.63 -12.30 -4.43
CA TYR A 109 -9.69 -10.98 -5.10
C TYR A 109 -8.48 -10.13 -4.74
N ASP A 110 -8.07 -10.12 -3.46
CA ASP A 110 -6.93 -9.35 -2.99
C ASP A 110 -5.62 -9.80 -3.65
N GLU A 111 -5.45 -11.11 -3.86
CA GLU A 111 -4.30 -11.66 -4.54
C GLU A 111 -4.30 -11.31 -6.03
N LYS A 112 -5.43 -11.50 -6.73
CA LYS A 112 -5.57 -11.17 -8.15
C LYS A 112 -5.31 -9.69 -8.44
N GLN A 113 -5.72 -8.80 -7.56
CA GLN A 113 -5.47 -7.35 -7.70
C GLN A 113 -4.13 -6.90 -7.13
N LYS A 114 -3.33 -7.81 -6.53
CA LYS A 114 -2.07 -7.48 -5.85
C LYS A 114 -2.25 -6.36 -4.80
N LEU A 115 -3.23 -6.57 -3.91
CA LEU A 115 -3.64 -5.56 -2.93
C LEU A 115 -2.46 -5.05 -2.08
N LYS A 116 -1.49 -5.90 -1.74
CA LYS A 116 -0.27 -5.51 -1.00
C LYS A 116 0.47 -4.35 -1.68
N ASN A 117 0.63 -4.44 -3.01
CA ASN A 117 1.30 -3.39 -3.77
C ASN A 117 0.46 -2.11 -3.84
N GLN A 118 -0.87 -2.25 -3.99
CA GLN A 118 -1.77 -1.11 -4.00
C GLN A 118 -1.79 -0.41 -2.63
N LEU A 119 -1.83 -1.16 -1.53
CA LEU A 119 -1.78 -0.58 -0.18
C LEU A 119 -0.45 0.14 0.10
N GLY A 120 0.67 -0.38 -0.39
CA GLY A 120 1.94 0.33 -0.32
C GLY A 120 1.89 1.71 -1.00
N GLN A 121 1.19 1.82 -2.13
CA GLN A 121 0.99 3.08 -2.84
C GLN A 121 -0.02 3.99 -2.11
N VAL A 122 -1.16 3.43 -1.70
CA VAL A 122 -2.19 4.15 -0.94
C VAL A 122 -1.66 4.74 0.35
N SER A 123 -0.81 3.99 1.05
CA SER A 123 -0.20 4.42 2.30
C SER A 123 0.72 5.64 2.15
N ARG A 124 1.21 5.90 0.93
CA ARG A 124 1.93 7.13 0.59
C ARG A 124 0.98 8.23 0.12
N TRP A 125 0.00 7.88 -0.72
CA TRP A 125 -0.90 8.85 -1.32
C TRP A 125 -1.90 9.44 -0.33
N LEU A 126 -2.43 8.63 0.58
CA LEU A 126 -3.41 9.09 1.55
C LEU A 126 -2.84 10.16 2.50
N PRO A 127 -1.64 10.02 3.09
CA PRO A 127 -1.02 11.11 3.82
C PRO A 127 -0.55 12.27 2.93
N GLY A 128 -0.08 11.98 1.71
CA GLY A 128 0.45 12.98 0.79
C GLY A 128 -0.63 13.89 0.21
N TYR A 129 -1.66 13.31 -0.40
CA TYR A 129 -2.74 14.06 -1.06
C TYR A 129 -4.00 14.23 -0.21
N GLY A 130 -4.12 13.48 0.87
CA GLY A 130 -5.31 13.48 1.73
C GLY A 130 -6.44 12.56 1.27
N TYR A 131 -6.33 11.94 0.09
CA TYR A 131 -7.33 11.03 -0.45
C TYR A 131 -6.76 10.08 -1.48
N CYS A 132 -7.51 9.05 -1.79
CA CYS A 132 -7.30 8.14 -2.92
C CYS A 132 -8.63 7.46 -3.31
N SER A 133 -8.65 6.78 -4.43
CA SER A 133 -9.85 6.10 -4.89
C SER A 133 -9.55 4.82 -5.64
N TRP A 134 -10.45 3.86 -5.54
CA TRP A 134 -10.50 2.66 -6.37
C TRP A 134 -11.72 2.68 -7.26
N VAL A 135 -11.57 2.22 -8.47
CA VAL A 135 -12.69 1.91 -9.36
C VAL A 135 -12.84 0.41 -9.50
N ILE A 136 -14.07 -0.06 -9.56
CA ILE A 136 -14.37 -1.48 -9.67
C ILE A 136 -14.66 -1.79 -11.13
N LYS A 137 -13.82 -2.63 -11.70
CA LYS A 137 -13.90 -3.09 -13.10
C LYS A 137 -13.98 -4.61 -13.16
N THR A 138 -14.10 -5.11 -14.36
CA THR A 138 -14.09 -6.54 -14.64
C THR A 138 -12.75 -6.95 -15.23
N ILE A 139 -12.18 -8.05 -14.73
CA ILE A 139 -11.01 -8.70 -15.32
C ILE A 139 -11.38 -10.11 -15.75
N LYS A 140 -10.77 -10.56 -16.84
CA LYS A 140 -10.88 -11.93 -17.33
C LYS A 140 -9.66 -12.73 -16.87
N ASP A 141 -9.90 -13.86 -16.24
CA ASP A 141 -8.84 -14.78 -15.80
C ASP A 141 -8.35 -15.65 -16.98
N VAL A 142 -7.25 -16.39 -16.77
CA VAL A 142 -6.65 -17.32 -17.72
C VAL A 142 -7.67 -18.37 -18.20
N ASP A 143 -8.53 -18.84 -17.30
CA ASP A 143 -9.59 -19.79 -17.59
C ASP A 143 -10.79 -19.17 -18.33
N GLY A 144 -10.74 -17.88 -18.64
CA GLY A 144 -11.80 -17.16 -19.32
C GLY A 144 -12.95 -16.71 -18.42
N ASN A 145 -12.87 -16.91 -17.11
CA ASN A 145 -13.86 -16.46 -16.14
C ASN A 145 -13.68 -14.98 -15.82
N PHE A 146 -14.80 -14.30 -15.57
CA PHE A 146 -14.80 -12.88 -15.19
C PHE A 146 -14.84 -12.74 -13.67
N PHE A 147 -14.03 -11.81 -13.15
CA PHE A 147 -13.93 -11.45 -11.74
C PHE A 147 -14.01 -9.95 -11.56
N PRO A 148 -14.53 -9.47 -10.42
CA PRO A 148 -14.44 -8.07 -10.06
C PRO A 148 -12.99 -7.72 -9.71
N TYR A 149 -12.53 -6.60 -10.23
CA TYR A 149 -11.17 -6.10 -10.05
C TYR A 149 -11.20 -4.65 -9.59
N ALA A 150 -10.50 -4.34 -8.51
CA ALA A 150 -10.36 -2.98 -8.03
C ALA A 150 -9.05 -2.36 -8.54
N GLU A 151 -9.17 -1.33 -9.36
CA GLU A 151 -8.06 -0.58 -9.92
C GLU A 151 -7.85 0.71 -9.11
N LEU A 152 -6.67 0.85 -8.52
CA LEU A 152 -6.30 2.07 -7.81
C LEU A 152 -6.08 3.21 -8.81
N ARG A 153 -6.59 4.39 -8.48
CA ARG A 153 -6.47 5.61 -9.29
C ARG A 153 -5.51 6.61 -8.67
N ASP A 154 -4.71 7.24 -9.51
CA ASP A 154 -3.80 8.30 -9.10
C ASP A 154 -4.60 9.53 -8.61
N PRO A 155 -4.45 9.94 -7.34
CA PRO A 155 -5.15 11.09 -6.80
C PRO A 155 -4.89 12.38 -7.56
N TYR A 156 -3.70 12.52 -8.16
CA TYR A 156 -3.34 13.69 -8.93
C TYR A 156 -4.27 13.92 -10.14
N ASN A 157 -4.73 12.83 -10.76
CA ASN A 157 -5.60 12.85 -11.94
C ASN A 157 -7.07 12.55 -11.59
N THR A 158 -7.44 12.69 -10.33
CA THR A 158 -8.75 12.37 -9.81
C THR A 158 -9.47 13.63 -9.36
N TYR A 159 -10.68 13.84 -9.86
CA TYR A 159 -11.52 14.99 -9.61
C TYR A 159 -12.83 14.51 -8.99
N PRO A 160 -12.94 14.46 -7.66
CA PRO A 160 -14.18 14.10 -6.98
C PRO A 160 -15.18 15.25 -7.03
N GLY A 161 -16.48 14.90 -7.02
CA GLY A 161 -17.58 15.81 -6.90
C GLY A 161 -17.77 16.33 -5.48
N HIS A 162 -18.91 16.95 -5.24
CA HIS A 162 -19.26 17.44 -3.92
C HIS A 162 -19.28 16.29 -2.90
N LEU A 163 -18.65 16.51 -1.75
CA LEU A 163 -18.62 15.52 -0.67
C LEU A 163 -19.87 15.65 0.18
N GLY A 164 -20.61 14.56 0.30
CA GLY A 164 -21.75 14.47 1.22
C GLY A 164 -21.33 14.48 2.69
N ALA A 165 -22.29 14.36 3.58
CA ALA A 165 -22.05 14.26 5.02
C ALA A 165 -21.23 13.01 5.40
N ASP A 166 -21.34 11.96 4.60
CA ASP A 166 -20.57 10.71 4.69
C ASP A 166 -19.17 10.82 4.09
N GLN A 167 -18.77 12.02 3.62
CA GLN A 167 -17.49 12.28 2.96
C GLN A 167 -17.27 11.45 1.67
N GLN A 168 -18.35 10.99 1.06
CA GLN A 168 -18.34 10.30 -0.23
C GLN A 168 -18.85 11.25 -1.32
N PRO A 169 -18.18 11.29 -2.49
CA PRO A 169 -18.68 12.05 -3.62
C PRO A 169 -19.74 11.24 -4.38
N ASP A 170 -20.75 11.95 -4.90
CA ASP A 170 -21.79 11.34 -5.74
C ASP A 170 -21.27 10.98 -7.14
N GLU A 171 -20.25 11.70 -7.60
CA GLU A 171 -19.64 11.53 -8.91
C GLU A 171 -18.13 11.77 -8.84
N ILE A 172 -17.39 11.16 -9.78
CA ILE A 172 -15.93 11.29 -9.84
C ILE A 172 -15.44 11.19 -11.29
N ALA A 173 -14.47 12.04 -11.63
CA ALA A 173 -13.82 12.00 -12.93
C ALA A 173 -12.34 11.64 -12.79
N TYR A 174 -11.86 10.75 -13.67
CA TYR A 174 -10.46 10.37 -13.79
C TYR A 174 -9.95 10.77 -15.16
N VAL A 175 -8.94 11.62 -15.18
CA VAL A 175 -8.33 12.13 -16.41
C VAL A 175 -7.02 11.41 -16.63
N ARG A 176 -6.84 10.81 -17.81
CA ARG A 176 -5.59 10.12 -18.16
C ARG A 176 -5.24 10.32 -19.62
N ARG A 177 -3.95 10.20 -19.96
CA ARG A 177 -3.49 10.18 -21.32
C ARG A 177 -3.21 8.76 -21.79
N ILE A 178 -3.70 8.44 -22.97
CA ILE A 178 -3.48 7.15 -23.61
C ILE A 178 -2.96 7.40 -25.02
N PRO A 179 -1.85 6.75 -25.44
CA PRO A 179 -1.37 6.84 -26.82
C PRO A 179 -2.46 6.46 -27.82
N LEU A 180 -2.59 7.22 -28.89
CA LEU A 180 -3.66 7.06 -29.87
C LEU A 180 -3.74 5.63 -30.42
N TYR A 181 -2.59 5.03 -30.76
CA TYR A 181 -2.55 3.65 -31.27
C TYR A 181 -3.12 2.65 -30.27
N LYS A 182 -2.83 2.83 -28.97
CA LYS A 182 -3.34 1.95 -27.91
C LYS A 182 -4.84 2.15 -27.69
N LEU A 183 -5.31 3.39 -27.76
CA LEU A 183 -6.72 3.70 -27.66
C LEU A 183 -7.53 3.07 -28.81
N MET A 184 -6.99 3.11 -30.04
CA MET A 184 -7.60 2.46 -31.19
C MET A 184 -7.60 0.93 -31.10
N GLN A 185 -6.63 0.33 -30.41
CA GLN A 185 -6.63 -1.12 -30.14
C GLN A 185 -7.69 -1.51 -29.10
N ILE A 186 -7.91 -0.66 -28.08
CA ILE A 186 -8.91 -0.89 -27.04
C ILE A 186 -10.33 -0.69 -27.62
N TYR A 187 -10.53 0.33 -28.46
CA TYR A 187 -11.82 0.70 -29.04
C TYR A 187 -11.75 0.71 -30.59
N PRO A 188 -11.70 -0.47 -31.23
CA PRO A 188 -11.52 -0.59 -32.67
C PRO A 188 -12.72 -0.01 -33.46
N GLU A 189 -13.93 -0.04 -32.91
CA GLU A 189 -15.13 0.54 -33.51
C GLU A 189 -15.02 2.07 -33.65
N HIS A 190 -14.30 2.74 -32.76
CA HIS A 190 -14.07 4.19 -32.78
C HIS A 190 -12.77 4.61 -33.48
N ALA A 191 -12.01 3.67 -34.06
CA ALA A 191 -10.70 3.96 -34.64
C ALA A 191 -10.71 5.03 -35.74
N ARG A 192 -11.76 5.07 -36.58
CA ARG A 192 -11.92 6.10 -37.62
C ARG A 192 -12.17 7.48 -37.02
N SER A 193 -13.08 7.57 -36.05
CA SER A 193 -13.41 8.82 -35.35
C SER A 193 -12.22 9.35 -34.53
N LEU A 194 -11.42 8.44 -33.97
CA LEU A 194 -10.21 8.78 -33.25
C LEU A 194 -9.07 9.33 -34.14
N LYS A 195 -8.97 8.84 -35.39
CA LYS A 195 -7.99 9.33 -36.36
C LYS A 195 -8.38 10.68 -36.98
N ASN A 196 -9.69 10.92 -37.14
CA ASN A 196 -10.15 12.17 -37.75
C ASN A 196 -9.87 13.33 -36.82
N ASN A 197 -9.09 14.30 -37.27
CA ASN A 197 -8.96 15.58 -36.58
C ASN A 197 -10.34 16.26 -36.61
N PRO A 198 -10.85 16.78 -35.47
CA PRO A 198 -12.02 17.61 -35.51
C PRO A 198 -11.71 18.78 -36.45
N LYS A 199 -12.61 19.05 -37.40
CA LYS A 199 -12.54 20.28 -38.16
C LYS A 199 -12.37 21.41 -37.15
N LYS A 200 -11.43 22.35 -37.40
CA LYS A 200 -11.25 23.57 -36.60
C LYS A 200 -12.56 24.36 -36.60
N GLU A 201 -13.53 23.91 -35.81
CA GLU A 201 -14.61 24.78 -35.43
C GLU A 201 -13.99 25.75 -34.43
N LYS A 202 -14.10 27.03 -34.76
CA LYS A 202 -13.82 28.16 -33.87
C LYS A 202 -14.82 28.14 -32.70
N ASP A 203 -14.86 27.07 -32.00
CA ASP A 203 -15.74 26.95 -30.84
C ASP A 203 -14.85 27.15 -29.61
N ASN A 204 -14.85 28.40 -29.14
CA ASN A 204 -14.31 28.79 -27.83
C ASN A 204 -15.15 28.18 -26.71
N GLY A 205 -15.56 26.93 -26.87
CA GLY A 205 -16.29 26.22 -25.82
C GLY A 205 -15.38 25.87 -24.65
N PRO A 206 -15.87 25.95 -23.43
CA PRO A 206 -15.11 25.73 -22.19
C PRO A 206 -14.50 24.31 -22.10
N ALA A 207 -14.91 23.39 -22.97
CA ALA A 207 -14.43 22.01 -22.99
C ALA A 207 -12.94 21.85 -23.38
N GLY A 208 -12.28 22.89 -23.91
CA GLY A 208 -10.88 22.82 -24.32
C GLY A 208 -9.88 23.08 -23.21
N GLU A 209 -10.10 24.15 -22.44
CA GLU A 209 -9.09 24.68 -21.52
C GLU A 209 -8.95 23.89 -20.21
N GLY A 210 -10.05 23.49 -19.59
CA GLY A 210 -10.02 22.77 -18.32
C GLY A 210 -9.27 21.43 -18.36
N PHE A 211 -9.34 20.70 -19.45
CA PHE A 211 -8.63 19.42 -19.62
C PHE A 211 -7.13 19.56 -19.90
N TYR A 212 -6.67 20.74 -20.24
CA TYR A 212 -5.27 21.00 -20.57
C TYR A 212 -4.45 21.49 -19.37
N ASN A 213 -5.08 22.10 -18.38
CA ASN A 213 -4.38 22.72 -17.27
C ASN A 213 -3.90 21.76 -16.19
N ALA A 214 -4.53 20.63 -16.04
CA ALA A 214 -4.28 19.76 -14.90
C ALA A 214 -2.94 19.03 -14.93
N ASN A 215 -2.40 18.70 -16.12
CA ASN A 215 -1.17 17.90 -16.21
C ASN A 215 -0.36 18.16 -17.47
N VAL A 216 -0.72 19.18 -18.23
CA VAL A 216 -0.23 19.32 -19.58
C VAL A 216 0.04 20.79 -19.88
N ASN A 217 1.25 21.22 -19.61
CA ASN A 217 1.78 22.51 -20.07
C ASN A 217 2.00 22.55 -21.60
N ASN A 218 1.06 21.99 -22.36
CA ASN A 218 1.22 21.92 -23.81
C ASN A 218 0.16 22.76 -24.48
N SER A 219 0.60 23.65 -25.37
CA SER A 219 -0.25 24.41 -26.26
C SER A 219 -1.06 23.50 -27.19
N GLN A 220 -2.21 23.95 -27.64
CA GLN A 220 -3.12 23.24 -28.54
C GLN A 220 -2.42 22.74 -29.83
N GLU A 221 -1.39 23.41 -30.28
CA GLU A 221 -0.59 23.08 -31.46
C GLU A 221 0.28 21.82 -31.29
N GLU A 222 0.73 21.53 -30.07
CA GLU A 222 1.50 20.31 -29.79
C GLU A 222 0.66 19.03 -29.83
N TRP A 223 -0.66 19.14 -29.71
CA TRP A 223 -1.59 18.02 -29.83
C TRP A 223 -1.76 17.51 -31.25
N GLU A 224 -1.64 18.41 -32.23
CA GLU A 224 -1.82 18.07 -33.64
C GLU A 224 -0.61 17.32 -34.21
N ASN A 225 0.57 17.53 -33.65
CA ASN A 225 1.82 17.05 -34.21
C ASN A 225 2.47 15.88 -33.48
N ASP A 226 2.01 15.50 -32.30
CA ASP A 226 2.71 14.51 -31.47
C ASP A 226 1.88 13.25 -31.20
N SER A 227 1.95 12.30 -32.13
CA SER A 227 1.35 10.97 -31.99
C SER A 227 1.89 10.17 -30.78
N GLY A 228 3.00 10.60 -30.19
CA GLY A 228 3.65 9.95 -29.06
C GLY A 228 3.09 10.33 -27.69
N LYS A 229 2.58 11.57 -27.53
CA LYS A 229 2.13 12.07 -26.22
C LYS A 229 0.77 11.55 -25.75
N GLY A 230 -0.07 11.05 -26.65
CA GLY A 230 -1.35 10.45 -26.33
C GLY A 230 -2.52 11.44 -26.22
N ILE A 231 -3.72 10.91 -26.27
CA ILE A 231 -4.99 11.63 -26.19
C ILE A 231 -5.51 11.61 -24.75
N VAL A 232 -6.13 12.72 -24.32
CA VAL A 232 -6.83 12.80 -23.05
C VAL A 232 -8.12 12.00 -23.12
N VAL A 233 -8.25 11.06 -22.21
CA VAL A 233 -9.43 10.24 -22.00
C VAL A 233 -9.93 10.47 -20.59
N VAL A 234 -11.22 10.71 -20.44
CA VAL A 234 -11.86 10.88 -19.15
C VAL A 234 -12.76 9.69 -18.87
N GLU A 235 -12.56 9.06 -17.74
CA GLU A 235 -13.49 8.09 -17.17
C GLU A 235 -14.32 8.81 -16.12
N TYR A 236 -15.60 9.00 -16.37
CA TYR A 236 -16.54 9.61 -15.46
C TYR A 236 -17.47 8.57 -14.88
N TYR A 237 -17.63 8.57 -13.57
CA TYR A 237 -18.43 7.64 -12.81
C TYR A 237 -19.50 8.38 -12.00
N ASP A 238 -20.72 7.90 -12.07
CA ASP A 238 -21.84 8.32 -11.24
C ASP A 238 -22.74 7.10 -10.89
N ASP A 239 -23.88 7.35 -10.27
CA ASP A 239 -24.84 6.29 -9.95
C ASP A 239 -25.40 5.57 -11.20
N SER A 240 -25.43 6.23 -12.36
CA SER A 240 -25.94 5.64 -13.60
C SER A 240 -24.93 4.66 -14.24
N GLY A 241 -23.64 4.87 -14.05
CA GLY A 241 -22.61 4.00 -14.60
C GLY A 241 -21.29 4.69 -14.86
N MET A 242 -20.48 4.04 -15.68
CA MET A 242 -19.18 4.49 -16.13
C MET A 242 -19.29 4.99 -17.58
N TYR A 243 -18.79 6.18 -17.81
CA TYR A 243 -18.67 6.79 -19.14
C TYR A 243 -17.20 6.99 -19.49
N VAL A 244 -16.78 6.56 -20.67
CA VAL A 244 -15.44 6.81 -21.19
C VAL A 244 -15.54 7.79 -22.36
N VAL A 245 -15.00 8.99 -22.17
CA VAL A 245 -15.17 10.09 -23.11
C VAL A 245 -13.81 10.64 -23.55
N VAL A 246 -13.71 11.03 -24.82
CA VAL A 246 -12.62 11.84 -25.37
C VAL A 246 -13.14 13.27 -25.54
N PRO A 247 -12.87 14.20 -24.60
CA PRO A 247 -13.49 15.51 -24.60
C PRO A 247 -13.20 16.34 -25.86
N HIS A 248 -11.93 16.38 -26.26
CA HIS A 248 -11.46 17.10 -27.43
C HIS A 248 -12.20 16.71 -28.73
N LYS A 249 -12.66 15.46 -28.84
CA LYS A 249 -13.40 14.96 -30.00
C LYS A 249 -14.90 14.87 -29.75
N ARG A 250 -15.37 15.27 -28.58
CA ARG A 250 -16.75 15.09 -28.10
C ARG A 250 -17.26 13.67 -28.39
N LEU A 251 -16.41 12.69 -28.19
CA LEU A 251 -16.66 11.29 -28.52
C LEU A 251 -16.85 10.46 -27.26
N LEU A 252 -17.99 9.76 -27.17
CA LEU A 252 -18.20 8.71 -26.18
C LEU A 252 -17.63 7.41 -26.74
N LEU A 253 -16.64 6.86 -26.07
CA LEU A 253 -16.02 5.59 -26.41
C LEU A 253 -16.78 4.41 -25.86
N ASP A 254 -17.24 4.52 -24.60
CA ASP A 254 -17.91 3.42 -23.93
C ASP A 254 -18.87 3.93 -22.86
N PHE A 255 -19.90 3.15 -22.60
CA PHE A 255 -20.83 3.33 -21.49
C PHE A 255 -21.16 1.97 -20.88
N VAL A 256 -20.87 1.82 -19.62
CA VAL A 256 -21.20 0.62 -18.84
C VAL A 256 -22.18 1.02 -17.74
N GLU A 257 -23.38 0.47 -17.79
CA GLU A 257 -24.39 0.69 -16.76
C GLU A 257 -23.90 0.16 -15.41
N ASN A 258 -24.22 0.88 -14.35
CA ASN A 258 -23.84 0.48 -13.00
C ASN A 258 -24.58 -0.79 -12.56
N PRO A 259 -23.90 -1.91 -12.33
CA PRO A 259 -24.54 -3.14 -11.89
C PRO A 259 -24.83 -3.15 -10.39
N LEU A 260 -24.26 -2.21 -9.62
CA LEU A 260 -24.35 -2.19 -8.17
C LEU A 260 -25.62 -1.46 -7.73
N LYS A 261 -26.26 -1.94 -6.68
CA LYS A 261 -27.35 -1.24 -5.98
C LYS A 261 -26.83 -0.46 -4.76
N SER A 262 -25.63 -0.77 -4.34
CA SER A 262 -24.98 -0.17 -3.17
C SER A 262 -24.33 1.19 -3.44
N GLY A 263 -24.50 1.73 -4.65
CA GLY A 263 -23.93 3.02 -5.05
C GLY A 263 -23.03 2.92 -6.28
N PRO A 264 -22.25 3.97 -6.61
CA PRO A 264 -21.42 4.02 -7.81
C PRO A 264 -20.27 3.00 -7.77
N GLN A 265 -19.69 2.71 -8.96
CA GLN A 265 -18.64 1.70 -9.16
C GLN A 265 -17.25 2.17 -8.70
N PHE A 266 -17.17 2.99 -7.68
CA PHE A 266 -15.91 3.42 -7.09
C PHE A 266 -15.98 3.40 -5.56
N VAL A 267 -14.83 3.41 -4.92
CA VAL A 267 -14.66 3.63 -3.48
C VAL A 267 -13.71 4.80 -3.31
N PHE A 268 -14.18 5.85 -2.68
CA PHE A 268 -13.40 7.03 -2.36
C PHE A 268 -12.95 6.99 -0.91
N VAL A 269 -11.72 7.36 -0.67
CA VAL A 269 -11.09 7.32 0.65
C VAL A 269 -10.48 8.66 0.92
N LYS A 270 -10.83 9.26 2.03
CA LYS A 270 -10.38 10.58 2.40
C LYS A 270 -9.94 10.63 3.86
N ARG A 271 -8.87 11.35 4.12
CA ARG A 271 -8.50 11.74 5.47
C ARG A 271 -9.56 12.70 6.03
N PHE A 272 -9.84 12.59 7.32
CA PHE A 272 -10.79 13.50 7.96
C PHE A 272 -10.26 14.95 7.92
N SER A 273 -10.95 15.81 7.17
CA SER A 273 -10.66 17.25 7.06
C SER A 273 -11.89 17.91 6.45
N PHE A 274 -12.95 18.14 7.16
CA PHE A 274 -14.21 18.68 6.64
C PHE A 274 -14.42 18.41 5.13
N ASN A 275 -14.70 19.43 4.31
CA ASN A 275 -14.88 19.26 2.85
C ASN A 275 -13.59 19.42 2.04
N GLU A 276 -12.46 19.63 2.68
CA GLU A 276 -11.19 19.86 1.99
C GLU A 276 -10.42 18.54 1.73
N LEU A 277 -9.75 18.47 0.59
CA LEU A 277 -8.89 17.37 0.20
C LEU A 277 -7.43 17.70 0.55
N LYS A 278 -7.12 17.78 1.84
CA LYS A 278 -5.78 18.14 2.33
C LYS A 278 -5.05 16.94 2.89
N GLY A 279 -3.80 16.79 2.47
CA GLY A 279 -2.87 15.82 3.04
C GLY A 279 -2.33 16.26 4.41
N GLN A 280 -1.58 15.38 5.05
CA GLN A 280 -0.94 15.66 6.33
C GLN A 280 0.14 16.74 6.23
N TYR A 281 0.79 16.80 5.06
CA TYR A 281 1.96 17.66 4.84
C TYR A 281 1.61 19.04 4.33
N ASP A 282 0.37 19.32 3.95
CA ASP A 282 -0.05 20.62 3.42
C ASP A 282 0.25 21.76 4.40
N HIS A 283 0.07 21.51 5.70
CA HIS A 283 0.34 22.47 6.76
C HIS A 283 1.84 22.71 7.04
N VAL A 284 2.70 21.76 6.66
CA VAL A 284 4.13 21.84 6.95
C VAL A 284 4.99 22.23 5.76
N LEU A 285 4.41 22.35 4.56
CA LEU A 285 5.14 22.76 3.36
C LEU A 285 5.85 24.11 3.53
N GLY A 286 5.23 25.05 4.26
CA GLY A 286 5.84 26.34 4.59
C GLY A 286 7.11 26.21 5.44
N LEU A 287 7.07 25.34 6.45
CA LEU A 287 8.24 25.06 7.29
C LEU A 287 9.35 24.34 6.51
N MET A 288 8.97 23.37 5.65
CA MET A 288 9.91 22.69 4.75
C MET A 288 10.61 23.67 3.81
N SER A 289 9.83 24.59 3.22
CA SER A 289 10.34 25.64 2.34
C SER A 289 11.34 26.55 3.07
N GLN A 290 11.01 26.99 4.28
CA GLN A 290 11.91 27.82 5.09
C GLN A 290 13.20 27.08 5.43
N MET A 291 13.12 25.83 5.84
CA MET A 291 14.28 25.01 6.16
C MET A 291 15.18 24.80 4.94
N ALA A 292 14.61 24.49 3.78
CA ALA A 292 15.34 24.35 2.53
C ALA A 292 16.06 25.67 2.16
N LYS A 293 15.38 26.82 2.27
CA LYS A 293 15.98 28.15 2.03
C LYS A 293 17.14 28.44 2.95
N ILE A 294 17.00 28.17 4.25
CA ILE A 294 18.07 28.40 5.24
C ILE A 294 19.26 27.49 4.96
N ASN A 295 19.04 26.23 4.61
CA ASN A 295 20.12 25.30 4.25
C ASN A 295 20.90 25.80 3.03
N ILE A 296 20.24 26.27 2.00
CA ILE A 296 20.88 26.84 0.80
C ILE A 296 21.65 28.10 1.16
N LEU A 297 21.04 29.03 1.89
CA LEU A 297 21.71 30.27 2.32
C LEU A 297 22.90 30.00 3.22
N SER A 298 22.84 28.97 4.09
CA SER A 298 23.96 28.53 4.91
C SER A 298 25.11 28.00 4.07
N THR A 299 24.82 27.25 3.01
CA THR A 299 25.81 26.73 2.08
C THR A 299 26.49 27.87 1.32
N ILE A 300 25.72 28.82 0.78
CA ILE A 300 26.24 30.02 0.11
C ILE A 300 27.11 30.84 1.07
N ALA A 301 26.65 31.07 2.29
CA ALA A 301 27.40 31.82 3.29
C ALA A 301 28.72 31.11 3.67
N MET A 302 28.74 29.77 3.72
CA MET A 302 29.97 29.01 3.91
C MET A 302 30.91 29.12 2.72
N GLU A 303 30.39 29.05 1.51
CA GLU A 303 31.19 29.25 0.28
C GLU A 303 31.80 30.67 0.24
N ASP A 304 31.00 31.70 0.52
CA ASP A 304 31.47 33.08 0.58
C ASP A 304 32.51 33.31 1.70
N ALA A 305 32.35 32.61 2.82
CA ALA A 305 33.32 32.67 3.90
C ALA A 305 34.67 32.01 3.53
N VAL A 306 34.64 30.95 2.74
CA VAL A 306 35.82 30.24 2.24
C VAL A 306 36.46 30.98 1.07
N PHE A 307 35.63 31.44 0.12
CA PHE A 307 36.05 32.12 -1.11
C PHE A 307 35.84 33.63 -1.02
N THR A 308 36.24 34.24 0.10
CA THR A 308 36.08 35.69 0.33
C THR A 308 36.56 36.49 -0.85
N GLU A 309 35.85 37.55 -1.19
CA GLU A 309 36.26 38.54 -2.17
C GLU A 309 37.57 39.16 -1.75
N THR A 310 38.42 39.44 -2.70
CA THR A 310 39.66 40.12 -2.45
C THR A 310 39.60 41.51 -3.10
N ASN A 311 39.49 42.53 -2.25
CA ASN A 311 39.45 43.92 -2.70
C ASN A 311 40.86 44.44 -2.79
N ILE A 312 41.26 44.89 -3.99
CA ILE A 312 42.58 45.43 -4.24
C ILE A 312 42.41 46.91 -4.58
N SER A 313 43.03 47.74 -3.79
CA SER A 313 43.09 49.19 -4.01
C SER A 313 44.51 49.54 -4.38
N GLY A 314 44.77 49.81 -5.69
CA GLY A 314 46.10 50.09 -6.26
C GLY A 314 46.41 49.30 -7.52
N GLU A 315 47.62 49.37 -8.02
CA GLU A 315 48.05 48.69 -9.24
C GLU A 315 48.67 47.31 -8.94
N LEU A 316 48.40 46.33 -9.81
CA LEU A 316 49.01 45.01 -9.77
C LEU A 316 50.13 44.96 -10.80
N GLU A 317 51.37 44.68 -10.39
CA GLU A 317 52.51 44.51 -11.32
C GLU A 317 52.32 43.32 -12.25
N SER A 318 51.55 42.29 -11.83
CA SER A 318 51.25 41.09 -12.64
C SER A 318 50.01 41.20 -13.53
N GLY A 319 49.35 42.36 -13.56
CA GLY A 319 48.12 42.59 -14.33
C GLY A 319 46.89 41.81 -13.93
N GLN A 320 47.04 40.66 -13.24
CA GLN A 320 45.94 39.85 -12.70
C GLN A 320 46.26 39.27 -11.34
N TYR A 321 45.31 39.36 -10.45
CA TYR A 321 45.42 38.74 -9.10
C TYR A 321 45.06 37.24 -9.19
N ARG A 322 46.00 36.38 -8.78
CA ARG A 322 45.83 34.93 -8.78
C ARG A 322 45.29 34.47 -7.45
N LYS A 323 44.16 33.75 -7.42
CA LYS A 323 43.60 33.08 -6.25
C LYS A 323 44.02 31.61 -6.25
N GLY A 324 44.38 31.08 -5.07
CA GLY A 324 44.64 29.66 -4.90
C GLY A 324 45.72 29.39 -3.85
N ARG A 325 45.87 28.11 -3.44
CA ARG A 325 46.96 27.66 -2.57
C ARG A 325 48.30 27.92 -3.26
N HIS A 326 49.22 28.60 -2.58
CA HIS A 326 50.54 28.95 -3.10
C HIS A 326 50.56 29.97 -4.26
N ALA A 327 49.45 30.70 -4.46
CA ALA A 327 49.45 31.76 -5.47
C ALA A 327 50.33 32.93 -4.98
N ILE A 328 51.31 33.33 -5.79
CA ILE A 328 52.18 34.48 -5.54
C ILE A 328 51.67 35.63 -6.38
N ASN A 329 51.39 36.77 -5.77
CA ASN A 329 50.96 37.99 -6.43
C ASN A 329 52.00 39.08 -6.14
N TYR A 330 52.46 39.74 -7.18
CA TYR A 330 53.35 40.90 -7.07
C TYR A 330 52.51 42.18 -7.07
N LEU A 331 52.69 42.98 -6.03
CA LEU A 331 51.91 44.20 -5.79
C LEU A 331 52.83 45.41 -5.90
N ALA A 332 52.37 46.46 -6.56
CA ALA A 332 53.11 47.74 -6.62
C ALA A 332 53.14 48.39 -5.21
N PRO A 333 54.20 49.22 -4.94
CA PRO A 333 54.27 49.92 -3.68
C PRO A 333 53.03 50.79 -3.43
N GLY A 334 52.39 50.64 -2.27
CA GLY A 334 51.16 51.37 -1.90
C GLY A 334 49.85 50.63 -2.20
N THR A 335 49.89 49.46 -2.84
CA THR A 335 48.69 48.64 -3.09
C THR A 335 48.22 47.99 -1.78
N GLN A 336 46.96 48.20 -1.44
CA GLN A 336 46.32 47.56 -0.28
C GLN A 336 45.42 46.39 -0.77
N VAL A 337 45.60 45.24 -0.12
CA VAL A 337 44.75 44.06 -0.31
C VAL A 337 43.94 43.83 0.95
N SER A 338 42.67 43.98 0.83
CA SER A 338 41.75 43.69 1.94
C SER A 338 40.85 42.50 1.59
N LYS A 339 40.71 41.60 2.55
CA LYS A 339 39.72 40.51 2.47
C LYS A 339 38.68 40.80 3.53
N PRO A 340 37.42 41.08 3.12
CA PRO A 340 36.36 41.20 4.11
C PRO A 340 36.19 39.87 4.84
N VAL A 341 36.16 39.92 6.17
CA VAL A 341 35.89 38.74 6.99
C VAL A 341 34.37 38.58 7.07
N ASN A 342 33.82 37.65 6.31
CA ASN A 342 32.41 37.28 6.44
C ASN A 342 32.26 36.40 7.67
N ASN A 343 31.70 36.96 8.75
CA ASN A 343 31.35 36.16 9.91
C ASN A 343 30.15 35.30 9.62
N LEU A 344 30.30 33.99 9.64
CA LEU A 344 29.21 33.05 9.54
C LEU A 344 28.23 33.27 10.72
N PRO A 345 26.96 33.54 10.46
CA PRO A 345 25.99 33.70 11.52
C PRO A 345 25.63 32.33 12.12
N TYR A 346 26.32 31.97 13.20
CA TYR A 346 26.06 30.71 13.94
C TYR A 346 24.58 30.51 14.33
N GLN A 347 23.82 31.59 14.41
CA GLN A 347 22.39 31.56 14.69
C GLN A 347 21.61 30.83 13.60
N LEU A 348 22.09 30.79 12.34
CA LEU A 348 21.43 30.05 11.24
C LEU A 348 21.41 28.56 11.51
N PHE A 349 22.48 27.98 12.01
CA PHE A 349 22.55 26.56 12.32
C PHE A 349 21.59 26.18 13.44
N ASN A 350 21.50 27.00 14.49
CA ASN A 350 20.53 26.80 15.56
C ASN A 350 19.06 26.92 15.06
N GLN A 351 18.81 27.75 14.04
CA GLN A 351 17.49 27.87 13.44
C GLN A 351 17.13 26.62 12.62
N VAL A 352 18.08 26.04 11.90
CA VAL A 352 17.84 24.78 11.16
C VAL A 352 17.41 23.68 12.11
N ASP A 353 18.14 23.46 13.19
CA ASP A 353 17.81 22.44 14.20
C ASP A 353 16.44 22.68 14.84
N ARG A 354 16.11 23.95 15.10
CA ARG A 354 14.81 24.32 15.67
C ARG A 354 13.67 24.04 14.68
N LEU A 355 13.84 24.42 13.43
CA LEU A 355 12.84 24.18 12.36
C LEU A 355 12.69 22.68 12.10
N GLU A 356 13.76 21.93 12.11
CA GLU A 356 13.71 20.47 11.94
C GLU A 356 12.92 19.81 13.07
N ARG A 357 13.16 20.20 14.33
CA ARG A 357 12.37 19.71 15.47
C ARG A 357 10.90 20.09 15.36
N GLN A 358 10.59 21.33 14.97
CA GLN A 358 9.20 21.76 14.76
C GLN A 358 8.54 20.98 13.63
N LEU A 359 9.26 20.78 12.53
CA LEU A 359 8.76 20.00 11.40
C LEU A 359 8.44 18.56 11.81
N ARG A 360 9.34 17.90 12.53
CA ARG A 360 9.14 16.53 13.01
C ARG A 360 7.92 16.42 13.92
N LEU A 361 7.74 17.38 14.84
CA LEU A 361 6.57 17.42 15.72
C LEU A 361 5.26 17.61 14.96
N VAL A 362 5.20 18.57 14.03
CA VAL A 362 3.97 18.90 13.30
C VAL A 362 3.66 17.85 12.23
N ALA A 363 4.67 17.31 11.59
CA ALA A 363 4.49 16.26 10.58
C ALA A 363 4.25 14.87 11.18
N GLY A 364 4.37 14.71 12.50
CA GLY A 364 4.15 13.42 13.17
C GLY A 364 5.27 12.41 12.90
N TYR A 365 6.49 12.85 12.62
CA TYR A 365 7.64 11.95 12.48
C TYR A 365 8.14 11.48 13.84
N PRO A 366 8.46 10.19 14.00
CA PRO A 366 9.09 9.74 15.22
C PRO A 366 10.48 10.34 15.36
N VAL A 367 10.73 10.98 16.49
CA VAL A 367 12.06 11.55 16.83
C VAL A 367 13.07 10.43 17.12
N THR A 368 12.59 9.24 17.42
CA THR A 368 13.38 8.10 17.89
C THR A 368 14.02 7.25 16.80
N ASP A 369 13.58 7.39 15.55
CA ASP A 369 14.13 6.57 14.45
C ASP A 369 15.51 7.05 13.97
N ASP A 370 15.97 8.23 14.38
CA ASP A 370 17.32 8.69 14.09
C ASP A 370 18.24 8.34 15.26
N ALA A 371 19.26 7.52 14.99
CA ALA A 371 20.34 7.18 15.92
C ALA A 371 21.11 8.40 16.48
N GLN A 372 20.74 9.60 16.09
CA GLN A 372 21.29 10.88 16.51
C GLN A 372 20.38 11.66 17.47
N SER A 373 19.40 11.01 18.11
CA SER A 373 18.72 11.67 19.23
C SER A 373 19.78 12.11 20.26
N PRO A 374 19.98 13.43 20.47
CA PRO A 374 20.91 13.86 21.50
C PRO A 374 20.38 13.33 22.82
N ASN A 375 21.13 12.41 23.42
CA ASN A 375 20.80 11.61 24.60
C ASN A 375 20.47 12.42 25.87
N SER A 376 20.35 13.75 25.80
CA SER A 376 20.31 14.57 27.02
C SER A 376 18.94 15.20 27.36
N PHE A 377 17.92 15.17 26.48
CA PHE A 377 16.69 15.92 26.76
C PHE A 377 15.37 15.17 26.59
N VAL A 378 15.36 13.93 26.11
CA VAL A 378 14.12 13.17 26.00
C VAL A 378 14.04 12.21 27.16
N THR A 379 13.28 12.58 28.20
CA THR A 379 12.91 11.64 29.26
C THR A 379 12.10 10.51 28.65
N GLY A 380 12.19 9.28 29.19
CA GLY A 380 11.40 8.13 28.72
C GLY A 380 9.90 8.47 28.55
N ARG A 381 9.37 9.35 29.39
CA ARG A 381 8.00 9.86 29.34
C ARG A 381 7.71 10.71 28.09
N GLY A 382 8.63 11.55 27.65
CA GLY A 382 8.47 12.34 26.41
C GLY A 382 8.53 11.47 25.15
N LEU A 383 9.32 10.41 25.16
CA LEU A 383 9.35 9.38 24.12
C LEU A 383 8.02 8.61 24.06
N ASP A 384 7.47 8.23 25.20
CA ASP A 384 6.20 7.54 25.28
C ASP A 384 5.04 8.41 24.77
N GLU A 385 5.03 9.72 25.07
CA GLU A 385 4.01 10.65 24.55
C GLU A 385 4.10 10.85 23.03
N LEU A 386 5.34 10.94 22.48
CA LEU A 386 5.54 11.03 21.02
C LEU A 386 5.12 9.75 20.32
N ASN A 387 5.46 8.59 20.86
CA ASN A 387 5.04 7.31 20.34
C ASN A 387 3.51 7.13 20.44
N ALA A 388 2.89 7.62 21.50
CA ALA A 388 1.44 7.58 21.67
C ALA A 388 0.73 8.45 20.62
N SER A 389 1.21 9.67 20.36
CA SER A 389 0.63 10.55 19.35
C SER A 389 0.74 9.97 17.93
N MET A 390 1.88 9.37 17.62
CA MET A 390 2.09 8.68 16.35
C MET A 390 1.19 7.44 16.22
N SER A 391 1.02 6.67 17.28
CA SER A 391 0.14 5.50 17.31
C SER A 391 -1.32 5.89 17.07
N LEU A 392 -1.77 7.04 17.59
CA LEU A 392 -3.10 7.58 17.32
C LEU A 392 -3.29 7.94 15.85
N MET A 393 -2.31 8.60 15.24
CA MET A 393 -2.35 8.96 13.82
C MET A 393 -2.36 7.72 12.90
N ILE A 394 -1.51 6.72 13.19
CA ILE A 394 -1.52 5.45 12.47
C ILE A 394 -2.86 4.74 12.63
N GLY A 395 -3.43 4.78 13.83
CA GLY A 395 -4.77 4.25 14.11
C GLY A 395 -5.85 4.90 13.26
N GLU A 396 -5.81 6.23 13.09
CA GLU A 396 -6.74 6.96 12.19
C GLU A 396 -6.64 6.45 10.74
N TYR A 397 -5.44 6.39 10.17
CA TYR A 397 -5.25 5.90 8.80
C TYR A 397 -5.69 4.45 8.63
N ARG A 398 -5.44 3.59 9.62
CA ARG A 398 -5.88 2.20 9.58
C ARG A 398 -7.40 2.08 9.61
N ASN A 399 -8.07 2.86 10.44
CA ASN A 399 -9.54 2.87 10.50
C ASN A 399 -10.13 3.30 9.16
N ILE A 400 -9.60 4.38 8.56
CA ILE A 400 -10.01 4.85 7.24
C ILE A 400 -9.83 3.76 6.17
N LEU A 401 -8.68 3.07 6.18
CA LEU A 401 -8.41 1.98 5.23
C LEU A 401 -9.28 0.74 5.50
N GLN A 402 -9.58 0.42 6.75
CA GLN A 402 -10.52 -0.66 7.08
C GLN A 402 -11.89 -0.41 6.47
N ASP A 403 -12.44 0.78 6.68
CA ASP A 403 -13.77 1.15 6.16
C ASP A 403 -13.79 1.17 4.63
N ALA A 404 -12.72 1.67 4.02
CA ALA A 404 -12.57 1.67 2.57
C ALA A 404 -12.52 0.26 1.98
N LEU A 405 -11.71 -0.61 2.57
CA LEU A 405 -11.58 -1.99 2.12
C LEU A 405 -12.86 -2.80 2.36
N GLN A 406 -13.60 -2.54 3.45
CA GLN A 406 -14.92 -3.14 3.69
C GLN A 406 -15.91 -2.73 2.59
N SER A 407 -15.96 -1.44 2.24
CA SER A 407 -16.78 -0.92 1.15
C SER A 407 -16.38 -1.54 -0.20
N LEU A 408 -15.07 -1.69 -0.43
CA LEU A 408 -14.53 -2.32 -1.63
C LEU A 408 -14.94 -3.79 -1.73
N ASP A 409 -14.82 -4.54 -0.63
CA ASP A 409 -15.22 -5.94 -0.55
C ASP A 409 -16.70 -6.11 -0.83
N ALA A 410 -17.55 -5.27 -0.20
CA ALA A 410 -18.99 -5.32 -0.39
C ALA A 410 -19.37 -5.13 -1.86
N LYS A 411 -18.80 -4.12 -2.52
CA LYS A 411 -19.05 -3.83 -3.93
C LYS A 411 -18.51 -4.92 -4.87
N ARG A 412 -17.34 -5.50 -4.57
CA ARG A 412 -16.79 -6.62 -5.34
C ARG A 412 -17.66 -7.88 -5.22
N LEU A 413 -18.07 -8.23 -4.00
CA LEU A 413 -18.96 -9.39 -3.78
C LEU A 413 -20.31 -9.20 -4.46
N GLU A 414 -20.89 -7.98 -4.39
CA GLU A 414 -22.15 -7.66 -5.09
C GLU A 414 -22.00 -7.78 -6.60
N MET A 415 -20.90 -7.24 -7.16
CA MET A 415 -20.65 -7.32 -8.60
C MET A 415 -20.47 -8.76 -9.07
N ASP A 416 -19.75 -9.58 -8.31
CA ASP A 416 -19.51 -10.97 -8.65
C ASP A 416 -20.80 -11.79 -8.65
N GLU A 417 -21.65 -11.62 -7.65
CA GLU A 417 -22.94 -12.33 -7.57
C GLU A 417 -23.90 -11.91 -8.68
N ARG A 418 -23.92 -10.63 -9.06
CA ARG A 418 -24.89 -10.11 -10.03
C ARG A 418 -24.52 -10.33 -11.49
N LEU A 419 -23.21 -10.14 -11.80
CA LEU A 419 -22.76 -10.19 -13.18
C LEU A 419 -22.14 -11.53 -13.57
N PHE A 420 -21.56 -12.26 -12.61
CA PHE A 420 -20.67 -13.37 -12.92
C PHE A 420 -21.06 -14.67 -12.22
N ASP A 421 -22.35 -14.97 -12.12
CA ASP A 421 -22.90 -16.15 -11.45
C ASP A 421 -22.63 -17.46 -12.20
N LYS A 422 -21.36 -17.73 -12.52
CA LYS A 422 -20.91 -19.03 -13.05
C LYS A 422 -20.03 -19.72 -12.01
N SER A 423 -20.02 -21.04 -12.03
CA SER A 423 -19.06 -21.80 -11.22
C SER A 423 -17.65 -21.50 -11.68
N LYS A 424 -16.78 -21.11 -10.76
CA LYS A 424 -15.41 -20.67 -11.00
C LYS A 424 -14.45 -21.33 -10.02
N THR A 425 -13.19 -21.43 -10.39
CA THR A 425 -12.13 -21.87 -9.50
C THR A 425 -11.59 -20.67 -8.72
N LEU A 426 -11.58 -20.81 -7.42
CA LEU A 426 -11.02 -19.88 -6.46
C LEU A 426 -9.62 -20.37 -6.12
N VAL A 427 -8.63 -19.55 -6.38
CA VAL A 427 -7.22 -19.82 -6.00
C VAL A 427 -6.73 -18.64 -5.18
N GLY A 428 -6.01 -18.93 -4.11
CA GLY A 428 -5.45 -17.88 -3.28
C GLY A 428 -4.65 -18.42 -2.12
N TYR A 429 -4.16 -17.49 -1.31
CA TYR A 429 -3.37 -17.78 -0.13
C TYR A 429 -3.99 -17.11 1.09
N ARG A 430 -4.17 -17.84 2.21
CA ARG A 430 -4.74 -17.29 3.43
C ARG A 430 -4.25 -18.04 4.66
N LYS A 431 -3.95 -17.30 5.73
CA LYS A 431 -3.47 -17.86 7.00
C LYS A 431 -2.38 -18.91 6.82
N GLY A 432 -1.35 -18.56 6.07
CA GLY A 432 -0.22 -19.43 5.83
C GLY A 432 -0.51 -20.69 4.98
N SER A 433 -1.69 -20.81 4.32
CA SER A 433 -2.00 -21.95 3.46
C SER A 433 -2.57 -21.53 2.11
N ALA A 434 -2.13 -22.19 1.04
CA ALA A 434 -2.72 -22.06 -0.28
C ALA A 434 -4.04 -22.84 -0.34
N PHE A 435 -5.01 -22.32 -1.09
CA PHE A 435 -6.28 -22.99 -1.33
C PHE A 435 -6.65 -22.96 -2.81
N ALA A 436 -7.32 -24.04 -3.27
CA ALA A 436 -7.92 -24.12 -4.58
C ALA A 436 -9.29 -24.80 -4.45
N GLU A 437 -10.35 -24.05 -4.66
CA GLU A 437 -11.73 -24.53 -4.46
C GLU A 437 -12.64 -24.00 -5.57
N SER A 438 -13.70 -24.73 -5.90
CA SER A 438 -14.75 -24.21 -6.77
C SER A 438 -15.81 -23.47 -5.97
N TYR A 439 -16.34 -22.38 -6.52
CA TYR A 439 -17.45 -21.65 -5.93
C TYR A 439 -18.42 -21.14 -6.98
N LYS A 440 -19.65 -20.94 -6.55
CA LYS A 440 -20.70 -20.30 -7.33
C LYS A 440 -21.21 -19.08 -6.57
N PRO A 441 -21.07 -17.85 -7.10
CA PRO A 441 -21.37 -16.62 -6.38
C PRO A 441 -22.76 -16.57 -5.76
N SER A 442 -23.81 -16.92 -6.49
CA SER A 442 -25.20 -16.91 -5.97
C SER A 442 -25.44 -17.84 -4.78
N VAL A 443 -24.67 -18.94 -4.68
CA VAL A 443 -24.81 -19.95 -3.63
C VAL A 443 -23.94 -19.64 -2.44
N ASP A 444 -22.70 -19.26 -2.70
CA ASP A 444 -21.67 -19.12 -1.67
C ASP A 444 -21.67 -17.73 -1.03
N ILE A 445 -21.89 -16.66 -1.81
CA ILE A 445 -22.04 -15.28 -1.31
C ILE A 445 -23.45 -15.08 -0.75
N ALA A 446 -24.49 -15.48 -1.51
CA ALA A 446 -25.91 -15.45 -1.10
C ALA A 446 -26.31 -14.13 -0.44
N LYS A 447 -26.04 -13.00 -1.09
CA LYS A 447 -26.32 -11.62 -0.64
C LYS A 447 -25.65 -11.21 0.68
N ASN A 448 -24.67 -11.97 1.14
CA ASN A 448 -23.86 -11.58 2.29
C ASN A 448 -22.62 -10.83 1.83
N TYR A 449 -22.73 -9.51 1.72
CA TYR A 449 -21.63 -8.63 1.30
C TYR A 449 -20.90 -8.01 2.48
N ARG A 450 -21.24 -8.38 3.73
CA ARG A 450 -20.68 -7.78 4.93
C ARG A 450 -19.37 -8.46 5.29
N THR A 451 -18.30 -7.72 5.13
CA THR A 451 -16.96 -8.11 5.58
C THR A 451 -16.48 -7.13 6.63
N ARG A 452 -15.58 -7.57 7.48
CA ARG A 452 -14.81 -6.72 8.38
C ARG A 452 -13.33 -6.87 8.06
N ARG A 453 -12.65 -5.76 7.96
CA ARG A 453 -11.20 -5.72 7.84
C ARG A 453 -10.61 -5.30 9.19
N VAL A 454 -9.77 -6.13 9.77
CA VAL A 454 -9.22 -5.89 11.11
C VAL A 454 -7.70 -5.94 11.06
N TYR A 455 -7.05 -4.86 11.45
CA TYR A 455 -5.61 -4.90 11.66
C TYR A 455 -5.30 -5.69 12.93
N GLY A 456 -4.43 -6.69 12.82
CA GLY A 456 -3.98 -7.48 13.97
C GLY A 456 -3.26 -6.62 15.01
N VAL A 457 -3.18 -7.11 16.24
CA VAL A 457 -2.51 -6.42 17.36
C VAL A 457 -1.04 -6.09 17.07
N MET A 458 -0.40 -6.90 16.23
CA MET A 458 1.02 -6.73 15.84
C MET A 458 1.19 -6.02 14.49
N ALA A 459 0.12 -5.50 13.89
CA ALA A 459 0.21 -4.79 12.62
C ALA A 459 1.09 -3.54 12.76
N GLY A 460 2.02 -3.34 11.82
CA GLY A 460 2.93 -2.18 11.78
C GLY A 460 4.10 -2.24 12.72
N PHE A 461 4.32 -3.35 13.42
CA PHE A 461 5.57 -3.60 14.12
C PHE A 461 6.61 -4.16 13.15
N ASP A 462 7.87 -3.83 13.39
CA ASP A 462 8.99 -4.45 12.71
C ASP A 462 9.12 -5.91 13.16
N GLU A 463 9.74 -6.79 12.33
CA GLU A 463 9.86 -8.22 12.63
C GLU A 463 10.42 -8.52 14.04
N PRO A 464 11.50 -7.87 14.52
CA PRO A 464 11.97 -8.09 15.88
C PRO A 464 10.94 -7.71 16.94
N GLN A 465 10.21 -6.61 16.74
CA GLN A 465 9.16 -6.17 17.66
C GLN A 465 7.95 -7.12 17.65
N LYS A 466 7.58 -7.66 16.47
CA LYS A 466 6.52 -8.68 16.36
C LYS A 466 6.86 -9.91 17.17
N ILE A 467 8.11 -10.39 17.09
CA ILE A 467 8.58 -11.56 17.83
C ILE A 467 8.50 -11.30 19.34
N VAL A 468 9.09 -10.20 19.82
CA VAL A 468 9.14 -9.89 21.25
C VAL A 468 7.74 -9.67 21.83
N THR A 469 6.95 -8.79 21.19
CA THR A 469 5.58 -8.50 21.66
C THR A 469 4.67 -9.72 21.52
N GLY A 470 4.81 -10.47 20.42
CA GLY A 470 4.04 -11.68 20.19
C GLY A 470 4.32 -12.77 21.22
N LEU A 471 5.56 -12.97 21.62
CA LEU A 471 5.92 -13.90 22.70
C LEU A 471 5.35 -13.45 24.05
N GLN A 472 5.37 -12.15 24.35
CA GLN A 472 4.74 -11.60 25.56
C GLN A 472 3.23 -11.82 25.57
N LEU A 473 2.54 -11.57 24.46
CA LEU A 473 1.10 -11.80 24.31
C LEU A 473 0.75 -13.29 24.40
N LEU A 474 1.59 -14.17 23.87
CA LEU A 474 1.44 -15.62 23.98
C LEU A 474 1.61 -16.08 25.43
N GLN A 475 2.62 -15.58 26.14
CA GLN A 475 2.82 -15.88 27.57
C GLN A 475 1.68 -15.38 28.45
N ALA A 476 1.09 -14.22 28.09
CA ALA A 476 -0.08 -13.68 28.76
C ALA A 476 -1.40 -14.37 28.36
N ASN A 477 -1.37 -15.40 27.50
CA ASN A 477 -2.54 -16.12 26.97
C ASN A 477 -3.56 -15.20 26.25
N ILE A 478 -3.10 -14.08 25.68
CA ILE A 478 -3.94 -13.15 24.90
C ILE A 478 -4.08 -13.64 23.46
N ILE A 479 -3.03 -14.23 22.92
CA ILE A 479 -3.01 -14.82 21.56
C ILE A 479 -2.57 -16.29 21.67
N ASP A 480 -2.97 -17.08 20.68
CA ASP A 480 -2.51 -18.46 20.49
C ASP A 480 -1.26 -18.51 19.60
N LYS A 481 -0.61 -19.67 19.57
CA LYS A 481 0.61 -19.90 18.78
C LYS A 481 0.38 -19.74 17.27
N GLU A 482 -0.78 -20.16 16.77
CA GLU A 482 -1.13 -20.04 15.36
C GLU A 482 -1.29 -18.59 14.96
N THR A 483 -1.98 -17.78 15.76
CA THR A 483 -2.10 -16.33 15.56
C THR A 483 -0.74 -15.64 15.56
N LEU A 484 0.19 -16.04 16.43
CA LEU A 484 1.55 -15.50 16.41
C LEU A 484 2.27 -15.84 15.11
N GLN A 485 2.19 -17.10 14.67
CA GLN A 485 2.81 -17.56 13.43
C GLN A 485 2.22 -16.90 12.19
N ASP A 486 0.90 -16.68 12.15
CA ASP A 486 0.19 -15.99 11.07
C ASP A 486 0.63 -14.53 10.89
N ASN A 487 1.11 -13.90 11.96
CA ASN A 487 1.58 -12.51 11.94
C ASN A 487 3.08 -12.36 11.68
N MET A 488 3.83 -13.47 11.54
CA MET A 488 5.25 -13.45 11.19
C MET A 488 5.44 -13.53 9.69
N ASP A 489 6.13 -12.55 9.12
CA ASP A 489 6.47 -12.57 7.70
C ASP A 489 7.50 -13.67 7.40
N GLY A 490 7.29 -14.42 6.31
CA GLY A 490 8.20 -15.48 5.88
C GLY A 490 7.89 -16.88 6.42
N LEU A 491 6.88 -17.06 7.24
CA LEU A 491 6.37 -18.37 7.62
C LEU A 491 5.26 -18.81 6.67
N ASP A 492 5.61 -19.67 5.71
CA ASP A 492 4.65 -20.24 4.77
C ASP A 492 4.19 -21.63 5.21
N ASN A 493 2.94 -21.99 4.88
CA ASN A 493 2.34 -23.29 5.21
C ASN A 493 2.34 -23.62 6.71
N ILE A 494 1.85 -22.71 7.52
CA ILE A 494 1.75 -22.85 8.97
C ILE A 494 1.15 -24.20 9.42
N PRO A 495 0.09 -24.74 8.78
CA PRO A 495 -0.40 -26.08 9.12
C PRO A 495 0.66 -27.17 9.00
N VAL A 496 1.46 -27.14 7.92
CA VAL A 496 2.55 -28.10 7.70
C VAL A 496 3.68 -27.92 8.73
N ILE A 497 4.00 -26.66 9.06
CA ILE A 497 4.98 -26.34 10.11
C ILE A 497 4.51 -26.89 11.45
N ASN A 498 3.25 -26.67 11.82
CA ASN A 498 2.67 -27.15 13.07
C ASN A 498 2.60 -28.68 13.11
N GLU A 499 2.29 -29.34 12.00
CA GLU A 499 2.34 -30.79 11.89
C GLU A 499 3.76 -31.31 12.13
N ARG A 500 4.77 -30.71 11.48
CA ARG A 500 6.19 -31.04 11.71
C ARG A 500 6.62 -30.83 13.16
N ILE A 501 6.23 -29.71 13.76
CA ILE A 501 6.52 -29.43 15.18
C ILE A 501 5.86 -30.46 16.10
N ARG A 502 4.59 -30.85 15.82
CA ARG A 502 3.90 -31.89 16.59
C ARG A 502 4.60 -33.23 16.45
N LYS A 503 5.01 -33.57 15.22
CA LYS A 503 5.75 -34.80 14.94
C LYS A 503 7.09 -34.80 15.68
N GLN A 504 7.88 -33.74 15.58
CA GLN A 504 9.17 -33.63 16.30
C GLN A 504 8.98 -33.75 17.82
N LYS A 505 7.99 -33.04 18.40
CA LYS A 505 7.72 -33.16 19.83
C LYS A 505 7.31 -34.56 20.26
N ALA A 506 6.55 -35.27 19.43
CA ALA A 506 6.17 -36.64 19.70
C ALA A 506 7.39 -37.57 19.62
N GLU A 507 8.25 -37.35 18.64
CA GLU A 507 9.53 -38.10 18.46
C GLU A 507 10.48 -37.85 19.63
N ASP A 508 10.64 -36.60 20.06
CA ASP A 508 11.46 -36.20 21.22
C ASP A 508 10.95 -36.84 22.51
N LEU A 509 9.64 -36.80 22.76
CA LEU A 509 9.02 -37.39 23.95
C LEU A 509 9.18 -38.91 23.96
N LEU A 510 9.00 -39.56 22.83
CA LEU A 510 9.22 -41.01 22.68
C LEU A 510 10.68 -41.35 22.92
N PHE A 511 11.60 -40.59 22.38
CA PHE A 511 13.04 -40.80 22.56
C PHE A 511 13.46 -40.61 24.02
N GLU A 512 12.99 -39.54 24.70
CA GLU A 512 13.20 -39.32 26.14
C GLU A 512 12.65 -40.47 26.98
N THR A 513 11.45 -40.97 26.63
CA THR A 513 10.84 -42.11 27.33
C THR A 513 11.64 -43.40 27.15
N LEU A 514 12.16 -43.62 25.93
CA LEU A 514 13.04 -44.77 25.65
C LEU A 514 14.37 -44.67 26.39
N LEU A 515 14.95 -43.48 26.45
CA LEU A 515 16.19 -43.22 27.18
C LEU A 515 16.01 -43.44 28.68
N ALA A 516 14.87 -43.03 29.24
CA ALA A 516 14.52 -43.27 30.63
C ALA A 516 14.36 -44.76 30.93
N ARG A 517 13.73 -45.57 30.05
CA ARG A 517 13.61 -47.02 30.18
C ARG A 517 14.96 -47.72 30.02
N ALA A 518 15.80 -47.30 29.06
CA ALA A 518 17.14 -47.84 28.87
C ALA A 518 18.01 -47.63 30.12
N ASN A 519 17.92 -46.46 30.74
CA ASN A 519 18.59 -46.14 32.01
C ASN A 519 18.10 -46.99 33.19
N GLN A 520 16.87 -47.49 33.13
CA GLN A 520 16.30 -48.44 34.12
C GLN A 520 16.69 -49.89 33.87
N GLY A 521 17.50 -50.18 32.86
CA GLY A 521 18.04 -51.51 32.55
C GLY A 521 17.21 -52.31 31.55
N ASP A 522 16.27 -51.69 30.83
CA ASP A 522 15.47 -52.33 29.79
C ASP A 522 16.38 -52.58 28.54
N ALA A 523 16.70 -53.86 28.28
CA ALA A 523 17.56 -54.25 27.20
C ALA A 523 16.97 -53.94 25.81
N GLN A 524 15.65 -54.06 25.65
CA GLN A 524 14.97 -53.73 24.39
C GLN A 524 14.99 -52.23 24.11
N ALA A 525 14.73 -51.44 25.13
CA ALA A 525 14.81 -49.98 25.02
C ALA A 525 16.24 -49.52 24.71
N THR A 526 17.26 -50.16 25.30
CA THR A 526 18.68 -49.85 25.03
C THR A 526 19.04 -50.18 23.59
N MET A 527 18.63 -51.35 23.06
CA MET A 527 18.85 -51.69 21.66
C MET A 527 18.13 -50.76 20.69
N ALA A 528 16.87 -50.37 21.00
CA ALA A 528 16.12 -49.42 20.21
C ALA A 528 16.81 -48.06 20.14
N VAL A 529 17.30 -47.52 21.27
CA VAL A 529 18.03 -46.26 21.34
C VAL A 529 19.31 -46.32 20.48
N VAL A 530 20.07 -47.40 20.54
CA VAL A 530 21.30 -47.56 19.74
C VAL A 530 20.98 -47.63 18.25
N GLU A 531 19.88 -48.29 17.87
CA GLU A 531 19.48 -48.41 16.47
C GLU A 531 18.93 -47.07 15.91
N ILE A 532 18.17 -46.32 16.73
CA ILE A 532 17.71 -44.95 16.41
C ILE A 532 18.92 -44.01 16.23
N TYR A 533 19.93 -44.13 17.08
CA TYR A 533 21.15 -43.33 16.96
C TYR A 533 21.91 -43.59 15.65
N LYS A 534 21.85 -44.81 15.12
CA LYS A 534 22.45 -45.16 13.83
C LYS A 534 21.63 -44.73 12.63
N SER A 535 20.30 -44.69 12.76
CA SER A 535 19.36 -44.37 11.68
C SER A 535 18.22 -43.50 12.23
N PRO A 536 18.44 -42.18 12.45
CA PRO A 536 17.44 -41.30 13.06
C PRO A 536 16.14 -41.19 12.24
N ASP A 537 16.26 -41.28 10.92
CA ASP A 537 15.11 -41.11 9.99
C ASP A 537 14.11 -42.28 10.04
N ASP A 538 14.53 -43.45 10.55
CA ASP A 538 13.71 -44.66 10.61
C ASP A 538 13.13 -44.95 12.00
N MET A 539 13.08 -43.95 12.88
CA MET A 539 12.64 -44.10 14.28
C MET A 539 11.29 -44.83 14.42
N GLN A 540 10.31 -44.54 13.60
CA GLN A 540 9.01 -45.24 13.64
C GLN A 540 9.11 -46.74 13.30
N LYS A 541 9.94 -47.09 12.35
CA LYS A 541 10.16 -48.52 11.97
C LYS A 541 10.87 -49.26 13.08
N ILE A 542 11.84 -48.60 13.72
CA ILE A 542 12.60 -49.17 14.83
C ILE A 542 11.68 -49.39 16.03
N LEU A 543 10.84 -48.41 16.36
CA LEU A 543 9.84 -48.52 17.43
C LEU A 543 8.86 -49.67 17.17
N ASN A 544 8.35 -49.79 15.96
CA ASN A 544 7.45 -50.88 15.60
C ASN A 544 8.16 -52.25 15.72
N LYS A 545 9.46 -52.33 15.36
CA LYS A 545 10.25 -53.57 15.46
C LYS A 545 10.44 -54.05 16.89
N PHE A 546 10.63 -53.13 17.86
CA PHE A 546 10.97 -53.51 19.23
C PHE A 546 9.77 -53.52 20.19
N PHE A 547 8.70 -52.78 19.88
CA PHE A 547 7.57 -52.56 20.79
C PHE A 547 6.18 -52.89 20.21
N THR A 548 6.10 -53.41 18.96
CA THR A 548 4.82 -53.95 18.48
C THR A 548 4.59 -55.27 19.22
N PRO A 549 3.48 -55.46 19.92
CA PRO A 549 3.13 -56.76 20.47
C PRO A 549 3.09 -57.77 19.31
N GLU A 550 3.84 -58.86 19.38
CA GLU A 550 3.59 -59.99 18.48
C GLU A 550 2.11 -60.33 18.62
N GLU A 551 1.36 -60.19 17.52
CA GLU A 551 0.00 -60.73 17.49
C GLU A 551 0.11 -62.21 17.94
N PRO A 552 -0.66 -62.63 18.96
CA PRO A 552 -0.62 -64.01 19.38
C PRO A 552 -0.92 -64.84 18.15
N GLN A 553 0.07 -65.59 17.71
CA GLN A 553 -0.12 -66.61 16.65
C GLN A 553 -1.09 -67.61 17.23
N ILE A 554 -2.37 -67.42 16.98
CA ILE A 554 -3.39 -68.41 17.28
C ILE A 554 -3.02 -69.63 16.46
N SER A 555 -2.62 -70.69 17.16
CA SER A 555 -2.23 -71.91 16.48
C SER A 555 -3.38 -72.44 15.62
N PRO A 556 -3.13 -73.10 14.52
CA PRO A 556 -4.22 -73.67 13.69
C PRO A 556 -5.18 -74.57 14.47
N GLU A 557 -4.74 -75.14 15.61
CA GLU A 557 -5.53 -75.95 16.51
C GLU A 557 -6.52 -75.12 17.35
N GLU A 558 -6.16 -73.90 17.76
CA GLU A 558 -7.06 -72.97 18.46
C GLU A 558 -8.12 -72.37 17.55
N MET A 559 -7.82 -72.13 16.26
CA MET A 559 -8.80 -71.73 15.24
C MET A 559 -9.81 -72.82 14.93
N ALA A 560 -9.37 -74.08 14.97
CA ALA A 560 -10.26 -75.22 14.79
C ALA A 560 -11.23 -75.43 15.97
N MET A 561 -10.82 -75.09 17.20
CA MET A 561 -11.70 -75.15 18.39
C MET A 561 -12.71 -73.96 18.43
N MET A 562 -12.38 -72.78 17.98
CA MET A 562 -13.33 -71.65 17.89
C MET A 562 -14.39 -71.83 16.80
N GLY A 563 -14.11 -72.63 15.76
CA GLY A 563 -15.04 -72.95 14.68
C GLY A 563 -16.15 -73.94 15.04
N GLN A 564 -16.04 -74.63 16.17
CA GLN A 564 -17.03 -75.63 16.59
C GLN A 564 -18.08 -75.13 17.61
N GLN A 565 -17.99 -73.89 18.09
CA GLN A 565 -18.90 -73.38 19.13
C GLN A 565 -19.99 -72.42 18.67
N GLN A 566 -20.20 -72.22 17.37
CA GLN A 566 -21.29 -71.41 16.86
C GLN A 566 -22.23 -72.13 15.90
N MET A 567 -23.08 -73.03 16.44
CA MET A 567 -24.42 -73.30 15.92
C MET A 567 -25.38 -73.47 17.07
N PRO A 568 -26.15 -72.45 17.44
CA PRO A 568 -27.45 -72.71 18.08
C PRO A 568 -28.53 -72.76 16.98
N ASP A 569 -29.26 -73.88 17.01
CA ASP A 569 -30.56 -74.12 16.37
C ASP A 569 -31.46 -72.91 16.45
N LEU A 570 -31.89 -72.43 15.28
CA LEU A 570 -33.08 -71.62 15.13
C LEU A 570 -33.98 -72.29 14.10
N ALA A 571 -34.70 -73.36 14.58
CA ALA A 571 -35.91 -73.83 13.98
C ALA A 571 -36.98 -73.85 15.05
N GLN A 572 -38.11 -73.21 14.71
CA GLN A 572 -39.44 -73.24 15.39
C GLN A 572 -39.80 -72.05 16.27
N GLY A 573 -40.73 -71.22 15.70
CA GLY A 573 -41.61 -70.32 16.41
C GLY A 573 -41.97 -69.11 15.56
#